data_609cc70cb1fb86ef64e3ebf0137df521
#
_entry.id   609cc70cb1fb86ef64e3ebf0137df521
#
_cell.length_a   1.000
_cell.length_b   1.000
_cell.length_c   1.000
_cell.angle_alpha   90.00
_cell.angle_beta   90.00
_cell.angle_gamma   90.00
#
_symmetry.space_group_name_H-M   'P 1'
#
loop_
_entity.id
_entity.type
_entity.pdbx_description
1 polymer ?
#
loop_
_entity_poly.entity_id
_entity_poly.type
_entity_poly.pdbx_seq_one_letter_code
_entity_poly.pdbx_strand_id
1 'polypeptide(L)'
;MIKTGIYGGSFNPVHNGHIALAHKLRQLAGLDEIWFVVSPQNPLKAQASLLDDRKRLDMTRRALEPYPELVASNYEFALPRPSYMWHTLQSLSARYPDREFTLIIGADNWACFDRWYHAADIIAHYPIVIYPRQGSTVDSSTLPPTVRLVNTPLYNISSTEVRED
;
A
#
# COMPACT_ATOMS: atom_id res chain seq x y z
N MET A 1 -8.43 16.41 10.46
CA MET A 1 -7.74 15.97 9.24
C MET A 1 -8.31 14.64 8.76
N ILE A 2 -8.37 14.47 7.46
CA ILE A 2 -8.82 13.22 6.86
C ILE A 2 -7.71 12.18 7.03
N LYS A 3 -8.06 11.02 7.59
CA LYS A 3 -7.09 9.93 7.78
C LYS A 3 -7.08 9.05 6.55
N THR A 4 -6.01 9.09 5.79
CA THR A 4 -5.87 8.41 4.51
C THR A 4 -4.80 7.33 4.60
N GLY A 5 -5.19 6.09 4.36
CA GLY A 5 -4.25 4.98 4.26
C GLY A 5 -3.62 4.92 2.89
N ILE A 6 -2.32 4.71 2.83
CA ILE A 6 -1.57 4.53 1.58
C ILE A 6 -1.24 3.06 1.43
N TYR A 7 -1.93 2.41 0.51
CA TYR A 7 -1.75 1.01 0.18
C TYR A 7 -1.08 0.91 -1.18
N GLY A 8 0.25 0.83 -1.17
CA GLY A 8 1.03 0.76 -2.39
C GLY A 8 1.16 -0.66 -2.92
N GLY A 9 1.21 -0.79 -4.23
CA GLY A 9 1.40 -2.10 -4.84
C GLY A 9 1.37 -2.02 -6.35
N SER A 10 1.79 -3.10 -6.99
CA SER A 10 1.70 -3.21 -8.44
C SER A 10 0.27 -3.44 -8.91
N PHE A 11 -0.55 -4.15 -8.09
CA PHE A 11 -1.93 -4.51 -8.44
C PHE A 11 -1.99 -5.08 -9.86
N ASN A 12 -1.45 -6.26 -10.03
CA ASN A 12 -1.18 -6.86 -11.34
C ASN A 12 -1.91 -8.20 -11.53
N PRO A 13 -3.23 -8.25 -11.63
CA PRO A 13 -4.19 -7.16 -11.37
C PRO A 13 -4.63 -7.07 -9.91
N VAL A 14 -5.38 -6.02 -9.58
CA VAL A 14 -6.12 -5.96 -8.33
C VAL A 14 -7.20 -7.05 -8.33
N HIS A 15 -7.52 -7.60 -7.15
CA HIS A 15 -8.55 -8.62 -7.02
C HIS A 15 -9.29 -8.50 -5.69
N ASN A 16 -10.28 -9.40 -5.50
CA ASN A 16 -11.19 -9.32 -4.35
C ASN A 16 -10.46 -9.40 -3.00
N GLY A 17 -9.34 -10.12 -2.93
CA GLY A 17 -8.54 -10.19 -1.71
C GLY A 17 -7.97 -8.84 -1.31
N HIS A 18 -7.50 -8.06 -2.28
CA HIS A 18 -7.02 -6.70 -2.02
C HIS A 18 -8.14 -5.81 -1.48
N ILE A 19 -9.32 -5.90 -2.06
CA ILE A 19 -10.46 -5.07 -1.69
C ILE A 19 -10.97 -5.47 -0.30
N ALA A 20 -11.10 -6.76 -0.03
CA ALA A 20 -11.55 -7.25 1.28
C ALA A 20 -10.58 -6.82 2.38
N LEU A 21 -9.27 -6.93 2.12
CA LEU A 21 -8.24 -6.50 3.06
C LEU A 21 -8.35 -5.00 3.32
N ALA A 22 -8.52 -4.19 2.27
CA ALA A 22 -8.62 -2.74 2.42
C ALA A 22 -9.82 -2.33 3.27
N HIS A 23 -10.99 -2.95 3.05
CA HIS A 23 -12.16 -2.67 3.88
C HIS A 23 -11.90 -2.99 5.35
N LYS A 24 -11.26 -4.13 5.62
CA LYS A 24 -10.96 -4.53 6.99
C LYS A 24 -9.94 -3.60 7.64
N LEU A 25 -8.92 -3.22 6.89
CA LEU A 25 -7.90 -2.27 7.37
C LEU A 25 -8.52 -0.91 7.70
N ARG A 26 -9.42 -0.42 6.84
CA ARG A 26 -10.09 0.86 7.09
C ARG A 26 -10.85 0.84 8.41
N GLN A 27 -11.56 -0.26 8.67
CA GLN A 27 -12.32 -0.43 9.91
C GLN A 27 -11.41 -0.55 11.14
N LEU A 28 -10.44 -1.46 11.09
CA LEU A 28 -9.59 -1.78 12.24
C LEU A 28 -8.61 -0.66 12.58
N ALA A 29 -8.13 0.06 11.58
CA ALA A 29 -7.17 1.14 11.78
C ALA A 29 -7.83 2.50 11.97
N GLY A 30 -9.15 2.58 11.80
CA GLY A 30 -9.88 3.86 11.97
C GLY A 30 -9.57 4.88 10.90
N LEU A 31 -9.39 4.42 9.65
CA LEU A 31 -9.09 5.31 8.53
C LEU A 31 -10.36 5.75 7.84
N ASP A 32 -10.35 6.99 7.34
CA ASP A 32 -11.49 7.55 6.60
C ASP A 32 -11.54 7.01 5.18
N GLU A 33 -10.39 6.82 4.56
CA GLU A 33 -10.27 6.35 3.19
C GLU A 33 -8.96 5.61 3.00
N ILE A 34 -8.87 4.80 1.96
CA ILE A 34 -7.64 4.14 1.56
C ILE A 34 -7.39 4.43 0.09
N TRP A 35 -6.17 4.85 -0.22
CA TRP A 35 -5.72 5.06 -1.60
C TRP A 35 -4.88 3.87 -2.03
N PHE A 36 -5.34 3.21 -3.09
CA PHE A 36 -4.56 2.17 -3.77
C PHE A 36 -3.59 2.88 -4.70
N VAL A 37 -2.36 3.05 -4.24
CA VAL A 37 -1.33 3.76 -5.01
C VAL A 37 -0.68 2.76 -5.94
N VAL A 38 -1.08 2.82 -7.21
CA VAL A 38 -0.57 1.91 -8.24
C VAL A 38 0.85 2.31 -8.58
N SER A 39 1.79 1.38 -8.38
CA SER A 39 3.19 1.65 -8.65
C SER A 39 3.50 1.47 -10.12
N PRO A 40 4.18 2.44 -10.76
CA PRO A 40 4.61 2.27 -12.14
C PRO A 40 5.73 1.23 -12.23
N GLN A 41 5.88 0.62 -13.39
CA GLN A 41 6.96 -0.32 -13.62
C GLN A 41 8.31 0.38 -13.47
N ASN A 42 9.19 -0.21 -12.64
CA ASN A 42 10.55 0.29 -12.51
C ASN A 42 11.34 -0.06 -13.77
N PRO A 43 11.84 0.92 -14.52
CA PRO A 43 12.58 0.63 -15.76
C PRO A 43 13.86 -0.18 -15.52
N LEU A 44 14.41 -0.18 -14.29
CA LEU A 44 15.59 -0.95 -13.94
C LEU A 44 15.27 -2.39 -13.58
N LYS A 45 14.01 -2.72 -13.36
CA LYS A 45 13.55 -4.05 -12.95
C LYS A 45 12.34 -4.48 -13.77
N ALA A 46 12.44 -4.34 -15.10
CA ALA A 46 11.36 -4.71 -15.99
C ALA A 46 11.00 -6.19 -15.80
N GLN A 47 9.70 -6.46 -15.64
CA GLN A 47 9.17 -7.81 -15.48
C GLN A 47 8.23 -8.11 -16.65
N ALA A 48 8.54 -9.19 -17.38
CA ALA A 48 7.73 -9.57 -18.54
C ALA A 48 6.29 -9.90 -18.17
N SER A 49 6.05 -10.39 -16.96
CA SER A 49 4.71 -10.77 -16.48
C SER A 49 3.89 -9.59 -15.95
N LEU A 50 4.49 -8.39 -15.85
CA LEU A 50 3.80 -7.23 -15.33
C LEU A 50 2.93 -6.60 -16.42
N LEU A 51 1.65 -6.41 -16.10
CA LEU A 51 0.74 -5.72 -17.01
C LEU A 51 1.16 -4.27 -17.16
N ASP A 52 0.83 -3.65 -18.31
CA ASP A 52 1.08 -2.24 -18.57
C ASP A 52 0.55 -1.35 -17.43
N ASP A 53 1.30 -0.31 -17.07
CA ASP A 53 0.98 0.60 -15.98
C ASP A 53 -0.45 1.15 -16.09
N ARG A 54 -0.82 1.64 -17.27
CA ARG A 54 -2.13 2.23 -17.49
C ARG A 54 -3.24 1.19 -17.38
N LYS A 55 -2.99 -0.02 -17.88
CA LYS A 55 -3.96 -1.11 -17.78
C LYS A 55 -4.21 -1.50 -16.33
N ARG A 56 -3.15 -1.60 -15.53
CA ARG A 56 -3.26 -1.91 -14.11
C ARG A 56 -4.05 -0.83 -13.37
N LEU A 57 -3.80 0.43 -13.68
CA LEU A 57 -4.53 1.55 -13.09
C LEU A 57 -6.01 1.49 -13.45
N ASP A 58 -6.32 1.27 -14.74
CA ASP A 58 -7.71 1.21 -15.19
C ASP A 58 -8.48 0.05 -14.54
N MET A 59 -7.85 -1.11 -14.42
CA MET A 59 -8.46 -2.26 -13.75
C MET A 59 -8.71 -1.97 -12.28
N THR A 60 -7.78 -1.29 -11.62
CA THR A 60 -7.95 -0.89 -10.22
C THR A 60 -9.10 0.10 -10.07
N ARG A 61 -9.18 1.10 -10.94
CA ARG A 61 -10.28 2.08 -10.91
C ARG A 61 -11.64 1.41 -11.06
N ARG A 62 -11.75 0.47 -11.99
CA ARG A 62 -13.01 -0.25 -12.24
C ARG A 62 -13.40 -1.10 -11.03
N ALA A 63 -12.43 -1.79 -10.43
CA ALA A 63 -12.70 -2.64 -9.28
C ALA A 63 -13.14 -1.84 -8.06
N LEU A 64 -12.65 -0.61 -7.90
CA LEU A 64 -12.96 0.23 -6.75
C LEU A 64 -14.16 1.15 -6.96
N GLU A 65 -14.71 1.20 -8.17
CA GLU A 65 -15.82 2.10 -8.49
C GLU A 65 -17.00 2.02 -7.52
N PRO A 66 -17.45 0.82 -7.06
CA PRO A 66 -18.55 0.75 -6.11
C PRO A 66 -18.22 1.25 -4.69
N TYR A 67 -16.94 1.54 -4.39
CA TYR A 67 -16.49 1.83 -3.04
C TYR A 67 -15.86 3.22 -2.96
N PRO A 68 -16.64 4.27 -2.62
CA PRO A 68 -16.11 5.64 -2.62
C PRO A 68 -14.99 5.89 -1.61
N GLU A 69 -14.90 5.07 -0.55
CA GLU A 69 -13.82 5.17 0.45
C GLU A 69 -12.52 4.49 0.01
N LEU A 70 -12.53 3.79 -1.12
CA LEU A 70 -11.34 3.17 -1.70
C LEU A 70 -11.05 3.85 -3.03
N VAL A 71 -9.89 4.46 -3.15
CA VAL A 71 -9.52 5.29 -4.29
C VAL A 71 -8.32 4.71 -5.01
N ALA A 72 -8.39 4.60 -6.33
CA ALA A 72 -7.23 4.24 -7.14
C ALA A 72 -6.43 5.50 -7.45
N SER A 73 -5.14 5.51 -7.12
CA SER A 73 -4.28 6.67 -7.30
C SER A 73 -3.19 6.41 -8.32
N ASN A 74 -3.00 7.36 -9.22
CA ASN A 74 -1.92 7.37 -10.20
C ASN A 74 -0.77 8.28 -9.76
N TYR A 75 -0.72 8.65 -8.51
CA TYR A 75 0.18 9.71 -8.04
C TYR A 75 1.65 9.42 -8.37
N GLU A 76 2.08 8.16 -8.19
CA GLU A 76 3.46 7.78 -8.44
C GLU A 76 3.85 7.81 -9.93
N PHE A 77 2.87 7.85 -10.83
CA PHE A 77 3.16 7.91 -12.27
C PHE A 77 3.86 9.22 -12.65
N ALA A 78 3.63 10.28 -11.87
CA ALA A 78 4.24 11.59 -12.11
C ALA A 78 5.54 11.81 -11.33
N LEU A 79 5.93 10.87 -10.48
CA LEU A 79 7.14 10.99 -9.67
C LEU A 79 8.35 10.39 -10.39
N PRO A 80 9.58 10.84 -10.04
CA PRO A 80 10.78 10.19 -10.57
C PRO A 80 10.83 8.70 -10.28
N ARG A 81 11.37 7.93 -11.22
CA ARG A 81 11.51 6.47 -11.08
C ARG A 81 12.97 6.10 -10.87
N PRO A 82 13.26 5.08 -10.01
CA PRO A 82 12.31 4.28 -9.24
C PRO A 82 11.61 5.11 -8.16
N SER A 83 10.35 4.75 -7.87
CA SER A 83 9.58 5.42 -6.83
C SER A 83 9.91 4.86 -5.46
N TYR A 84 10.28 5.72 -4.53
CA TYR A 84 10.52 5.34 -3.14
C TYR A 84 9.38 5.86 -2.27
N MET A 85 8.92 5.03 -1.35
CA MET A 85 7.78 5.41 -0.50
C MET A 85 8.04 6.68 0.30
N TRP A 86 9.26 6.91 0.77
CA TRP A 86 9.61 8.15 1.47
C TRP A 86 9.27 9.39 0.63
N HIS A 87 9.69 9.39 -0.63
CA HIS A 87 9.39 10.50 -1.53
C HIS A 87 7.90 10.62 -1.82
N THR A 88 7.22 9.49 -2.00
CA THR A 88 5.78 9.48 -2.24
C THR A 88 5.02 10.09 -1.07
N LEU A 89 5.33 9.68 0.15
CA LEU A 89 4.68 10.21 1.35
C LEU A 89 4.95 11.70 1.55
N GLN A 90 6.18 12.14 1.33
CA GLN A 90 6.51 13.55 1.46
C GLN A 90 5.82 14.41 0.43
N SER A 91 5.78 13.95 -0.82
CA SER A 91 5.10 14.64 -1.90
C SER A 91 3.60 14.72 -1.65
N LEU A 92 2.99 13.63 -1.21
CA LEU A 92 1.57 13.60 -0.87
C LEU A 92 1.25 14.55 0.28
N SER A 93 2.09 14.58 1.31
CA SER A 93 1.89 15.43 2.48
C SER A 93 1.93 16.91 2.11
N ALA A 94 2.82 17.28 1.19
CA ALA A 94 2.92 18.65 0.70
C ALA A 94 1.74 19.02 -0.19
N ARG A 95 1.27 18.09 -1.02
CA ARG A 95 0.18 18.33 -1.97
C ARG A 95 -1.19 18.35 -1.30
N TYR A 96 -1.38 17.55 -0.25
CA TYR A 96 -2.66 17.39 0.44
C TYR A 96 -2.50 17.66 1.93
N PRO A 97 -2.33 18.92 2.34
CA PRO A 97 -2.06 19.25 3.75
C PRO A 97 -3.27 19.01 4.67
N ASP A 98 -4.45 18.75 4.11
CA ASP A 98 -5.66 18.42 4.86
C ASP A 98 -5.76 16.94 5.25
N ARG A 99 -4.77 16.12 4.86
CA ARG A 99 -4.77 14.69 5.12
C ARG A 99 -3.62 14.27 6.01
N GLU A 100 -3.91 13.30 6.87
CA GLU A 100 -2.89 12.57 7.63
C GLU A 100 -2.70 11.21 6.95
N PHE A 101 -1.49 10.96 6.44
CA PHE A 101 -1.20 9.75 5.69
C PHE A 101 -0.66 8.65 6.60
N THR A 102 -1.26 7.45 6.49
CA THR A 102 -0.83 6.25 7.20
C THR A 102 -0.33 5.25 6.17
N LEU A 103 0.89 4.76 6.32
CA LEU A 103 1.44 3.74 5.42
C LEU A 103 0.90 2.37 5.80
N ILE A 104 0.42 1.62 4.82
CA ILE A 104 -0.09 0.26 5.00
C ILE A 104 0.87 -0.71 4.33
N ILE A 105 1.41 -1.66 5.09
CA ILE A 105 2.32 -2.69 4.56
C ILE A 105 1.99 -4.04 5.16
N GLY A 106 2.38 -5.11 4.44
CA GLY A 106 2.25 -6.46 4.95
C GLY A 106 3.39 -6.84 5.88
N ALA A 107 3.19 -7.88 6.68
CA ALA A 107 4.20 -8.38 7.62
C ALA A 107 5.49 -8.79 6.93
N ASP A 108 5.40 -9.28 5.68
CA ASP A 108 6.58 -9.64 4.89
C ASP A 108 7.42 -8.42 4.55
N ASN A 109 6.80 -7.29 4.23
CA ASN A 109 7.52 -6.04 4.00
C ASN A 109 8.08 -5.46 5.29
N TRP A 110 7.38 -5.61 6.41
CA TRP A 110 7.90 -5.14 7.69
C TRP A 110 9.17 -5.88 8.07
N ALA A 111 9.28 -7.16 7.75
CA ALA A 111 10.46 -7.96 8.06
C ALA A 111 11.74 -7.41 7.43
N CYS A 112 11.63 -6.71 6.30
CA CYS A 112 12.77 -6.10 5.62
C CYS A 112 12.65 -4.57 5.50
N PHE A 113 11.80 -3.96 6.32
CA PHE A 113 11.53 -2.52 6.24
C PHE A 113 12.76 -1.66 6.50
N ASP A 114 13.70 -2.14 7.30
CA ASP A 114 14.95 -1.45 7.58
C ASP A 114 15.80 -1.21 6.34
N ARG A 115 15.53 -1.95 5.25
CA ARG A 115 16.23 -1.78 3.97
C ARG A 115 15.56 -0.72 3.07
N TRP A 116 14.38 -0.25 3.45
CA TRP A 116 13.69 0.77 2.65
C TRP A 116 14.43 2.10 2.74
N TYR A 117 14.38 2.84 1.64
CA TYR A 117 14.97 4.18 1.56
C TYR A 117 14.36 5.08 2.62
N HIS A 118 15.18 5.65 3.50
CA HIS A 118 14.75 6.48 4.63
C HIS A 118 13.76 5.79 5.57
N ALA A 119 13.97 4.50 5.84
CA ALA A 119 13.07 3.73 6.71
C ALA A 119 12.87 4.39 8.07
N ALA A 120 13.94 4.84 8.71
CA ALA A 120 13.85 5.48 10.03
C ALA A 120 13.05 6.79 9.97
N ASP A 121 13.19 7.55 8.90
CA ASP A 121 12.44 8.79 8.71
C ASP A 121 10.96 8.53 8.50
N ILE A 122 10.61 7.48 7.77
CA ILE A 122 9.21 7.08 7.59
C ILE A 122 8.60 6.75 8.95
N ILE A 123 9.28 5.92 9.74
CA ILE A 123 8.81 5.53 11.08
C ILE A 123 8.62 6.76 11.97
N ALA A 124 9.54 7.73 11.88
CA ALA A 124 9.50 8.92 12.73
C ALA A 124 8.35 9.87 12.37
N HIS A 125 7.94 9.91 11.11
CA HIS A 125 7.03 10.95 10.61
C HIS A 125 5.64 10.45 10.20
N TYR A 126 5.45 9.13 10.01
CA TYR A 126 4.19 8.60 9.51
C TYR A 126 3.73 7.41 10.34
N PRO A 127 2.44 7.33 10.69
CA PRO A 127 1.89 6.11 11.25
C PRO A 127 2.01 4.98 10.25
N ILE A 128 2.30 3.77 10.74
CA ILE A 128 2.40 2.57 9.90
C ILE A 128 1.47 1.51 10.45
N VAL A 129 0.68 0.91 9.58
CA VAL A 129 -0.22 -0.19 9.89
C VAL A 129 0.28 -1.43 9.17
N ILE A 130 0.52 -2.50 9.93
CA ILE A 130 0.98 -3.78 9.39
C ILE A 130 -0.18 -4.75 9.39
N TYR A 131 -0.40 -5.45 8.27
CA TYR A 131 -1.39 -6.52 8.21
C TYR A 131 -0.71 -7.88 8.11
N PRO A 132 -1.35 -8.97 8.62
CA PRO A 132 -0.73 -10.29 8.62
C PRO A 132 -0.51 -10.83 7.21
N ARG A 133 0.59 -11.55 7.03
CA ARG A 133 0.88 -12.29 5.81
C ARG A 133 1.29 -13.70 6.18
N GLN A 134 0.87 -14.68 5.38
CA GLN A 134 1.23 -16.08 5.59
C GLN A 134 2.76 -16.23 5.52
N GLY A 135 3.32 -16.93 6.50
CA GLY A 135 4.75 -17.17 6.54
C GLY A 135 5.59 -16.07 7.15
N SER A 136 4.98 -14.96 7.57
CA SER A 136 5.68 -13.86 8.21
C SER A 136 5.07 -13.59 9.59
N THR A 137 5.93 -13.45 10.60
CA THR A 137 5.50 -13.15 11.97
C THR A 137 6.00 -11.78 12.38
N VAL A 138 5.20 -11.08 13.19
CA VAL A 138 5.56 -9.78 13.73
C VAL A 138 5.43 -9.85 15.25
N ASP A 139 6.52 -9.53 15.94
CA ASP A 139 6.49 -9.40 17.39
C ASP A 139 6.01 -7.99 17.74
N SER A 140 4.74 -7.88 18.12
CA SER A 140 4.13 -6.58 18.39
C SER A 140 4.76 -5.86 19.59
N SER A 141 5.43 -6.59 20.49
CA SER A 141 6.11 -5.98 21.64
C SER A 141 7.35 -5.17 21.25
N THR A 142 7.88 -5.38 20.04
CA THR A 142 9.09 -4.71 19.57
C THR A 142 8.79 -3.54 18.63
N LEU A 143 7.52 -3.25 18.35
CA LEU A 143 7.17 -2.23 17.37
C LEU A 143 7.41 -0.81 17.93
N PRO A 144 7.92 0.12 17.08
CA PRO A 144 7.99 1.53 17.47
C PRO A 144 6.61 2.09 17.78
N PRO A 145 6.53 3.22 18.53
CA PRO A 145 5.22 3.80 18.91
C PRO A 145 4.31 4.18 17.76
N THR A 146 4.88 4.50 16.60
CA THR A 146 4.09 4.90 15.40
C THR A 146 3.61 3.70 14.59
N VAL A 147 4.04 2.49 14.92
CA VAL A 147 3.79 1.29 14.13
C VAL A 147 2.88 0.35 14.92
N ARG A 148 1.83 -0.14 14.27
CA ARG A 148 0.92 -1.09 14.90
C ARG A 148 0.55 -2.22 13.96
N LEU A 149 0.34 -3.40 14.55
CA LEU A 149 -0.15 -4.57 13.85
C LEU A 149 -1.66 -4.64 14.03
N VAL A 150 -2.40 -4.79 12.95
CA VAL A 150 -3.84 -5.03 13.00
C VAL A 150 -4.13 -6.48 12.61
N ASN A 151 -5.09 -7.10 13.31
CA ASN A 151 -5.36 -8.54 13.14
C ASN A 151 -6.45 -8.74 12.11
N THR A 152 -6.10 -8.57 10.82
CA THR A 152 -7.00 -8.95 9.73
C THR A 152 -6.92 -10.46 9.51
N PRO A 153 -7.95 -11.07 8.89
CA PRO A 153 -7.77 -12.42 8.34
C PRO A 153 -6.64 -12.45 7.31
N LEU A 154 -6.10 -13.64 7.06
CA LEU A 154 -5.13 -13.80 5.99
C LEU A 154 -5.90 -13.89 4.67
N TYR A 155 -5.56 -13.01 3.75
CA TYR A 155 -6.14 -12.99 2.41
C TYR A 155 -5.09 -13.42 1.40
N ASN A 156 -5.51 -14.18 0.39
CA ASN A 156 -4.65 -14.47 -0.75
C ASN A 156 -4.68 -13.25 -1.67
N ILE A 157 -3.62 -12.44 -1.62
CA ILE A 157 -3.53 -11.20 -2.38
C ILE A 157 -2.39 -11.21 -3.40
N SER A 158 -1.86 -12.40 -3.73
CA SER A 158 -0.85 -12.54 -4.78
C SER A 158 -1.51 -12.46 -6.14
N SER A 159 -1.24 -11.39 -6.89
CA SER A 159 -1.75 -11.25 -8.24
C SER A 159 -1.22 -12.32 -9.18
N THR A 160 0.00 -12.82 -8.91
CA THR A 160 0.58 -13.91 -9.68
C THR A 160 -0.27 -15.17 -9.56
N GLU A 161 -0.69 -15.52 -8.35
CA GLU A 161 -1.55 -16.69 -8.14
C GLU A 161 -2.90 -16.54 -8.85
N VAL A 162 -3.48 -15.34 -8.81
CA VAL A 162 -4.74 -15.07 -9.51
C VAL A 162 -4.62 -15.30 -10.99
N ARG A 163 -3.50 -14.89 -11.60
CA ARG A 163 -3.29 -15.02 -13.04
C ARG A 163 -2.91 -16.44 -13.48
N GLU A 164 -2.33 -17.22 -12.59
CA GLU A 164 -1.96 -18.61 -12.88
C GLU A 164 -3.15 -19.56 -12.83
N ASP A 165 -4.19 -19.17 -12.16
CA ASP A 165 -5.44 -19.93 -12.06
C ASP A 165 -6.26 -19.77 -13.35
#